data_174147d7d65d2ca1e5060ff727a39693
#
_entry.id   174147d7d65d2ca1e5060ff727a39693
#
_cell.length_a   1.000
_cell.length_b   1.000
_cell.length_c   1.000
_cell.angle_alpha   90.00
_cell.angle_beta   90.00
_cell.angle_gamma   90.00
#
_symmetry.space_group_name_H-M   'P 1'
#
loop_
_entity.id
_entity.type
_entity.pdbx_description
1 polymer ?
#
loop_
_entity_poly.entity_id
_entity_poly.type
_entity_poly.pdbx_seq_one_letter_code
_entity_poly.pdbx_strand_id
1 'polypeptide(L)'
;MNLQKSALAAALALSLLPCCAASAASPASHSAVTTAVTYSGTEIQFSDSGITSAASDGVEIDGTALTIQESGTYLLSGTCADGSIKVKKGTTGVTLVLSGLTLTSETTAPIICAKSTEVTIVAAANTENALTDTENNNADTGGEEAENAVIKCKDGSTVTLCGTGTLNVIANGKNGIKSGASTESEGDASLTIRELTLNITAPVNDAVNAEAALNVESGTLTIAAGDDALHCDNALNIGAENTAGPSITITACYEGLEGAAVNIYSGDVSIVSTDDCINAANPSLSGYSYALNISGGTVVAYTTSGDGFDSNGDITISGGTVAVWTANAADNSPLDADGTVTISGGTVLAAGGSSGMGMNLSAQQPCVTFGSTSGMMGGKGNGMGGQMQPPDMQNFDGQNIEKPDFEGRDFEKPDTQNMPGQDFGGFGSAASLMAENTAFSILDAQGNPLYSGTARCGTSFLLFSSSELSEGDSCTLSADGTDTTADVQTGTVSSGMGGGMGFPGGSRPDNGNFGNFPGGMGGQRPNRDFDPNGNGGKSTESAQSK
;
A
#
# COMPACT_ATOMS: atom_id res chain seq x y z
N MET A 1 -1.59 -43.51 13.31
CA MET A 1 -1.28 -42.67 14.49
C MET A 1 -1.38 -41.25 13.99
N ASN A 2 -2.60 -40.67 14.11
CA ASN A 2 -2.96 -39.39 13.50
C ASN A 2 -2.46 -38.25 14.39
N LEU A 3 -1.62 -37.38 13.85
CA LEU A 3 -1.29 -36.07 14.44
C LEU A 3 -2.18 -35.02 13.78
N GLN A 4 -3.18 -34.58 14.53
CA GLN A 4 -3.96 -33.38 14.22
C GLN A 4 -3.04 -32.15 14.39
N LYS A 5 -2.86 -31.39 13.34
CA LYS A 5 -2.28 -30.04 13.40
C LYS A 5 -3.40 -29.07 13.77
N SER A 6 -3.40 -28.64 15.03
CA SER A 6 -4.27 -27.56 15.48
C SER A 6 -3.66 -26.23 15.03
N ALA A 7 -4.33 -25.54 14.11
CA ALA A 7 -4.05 -24.15 13.80
C ALA A 7 -4.50 -23.29 14.98
N LEU A 8 -3.57 -22.62 15.63
CA LEU A 8 -3.83 -21.65 16.70
C LEU A 8 -4.05 -20.29 16.06
N ALA A 9 -5.31 -19.93 15.85
CA ALA A 9 -5.68 -18.56 15.48
C ALA A 9 -5.51 -17.69 16.73
N ALA A 10 -4.46 -16.88 16.76
CA ALA A 10 -4.28 -15.83 17.76
C ALA A 10 -5.16 -14.64 17.36
N ALA A 11 -6.35 -14.55 17.93
CA ALA A 11 -7.15 -13.35 17.87
C ALA A 11 -6.50 -12.29 18.76
N LEU A 12 -5.76 -11.36 18.16
CA LEU A 12 -5.25 -10.17 18.85
C LEU A 12 -6.42 -9.19 19.01
N ALA A 13 -6.97 -9.11 20.21
CA ALA A 13 -8.00 -8.12 20.53
C ALA A 13 -7.35 -6.74 20.53
N LEU A 14 -7.57 -5.98 19.45
CA LEU A 14 -7.17 -4.58 19.34
C LEU A 14 -8.08 -3.76 20.26
N SER A 15 -7.60 -3.38 21.45
CA SER A 15 -8.29 -2.44 22.31
C SER A 15 -8.16 -1.03 21.72
N LEU A 16 -9.18 -0.61 20.99
CA LEU A 16 -9.38 0.80 20.62
C LEU A 16 -9.68 1.59 21.88
N LEU A 17 -8.67 2.19 22.49
CA LEU A 17 -8.90 3.25 23.48
C LEU A 17 -9.20 4.55 22.73
N PRO A 18 -10.22 5.30 23.13
CA PRO A 18 -10.62 6.52 22.46
C PRO A 18 -9.52 7.58 22.58
N CYS A 19 -9.11 8.11 21.45
CA CYS A 19 -8.35 9.35 21.37
C CYS A 19 -9.16 10.45 22.04
N CYS A 20 -8.59 11.19 22.99
CA CYS A 20 -9.27 12.26 23.70
C CYS A 20 -9.81 13.29 22.71
N ALA A 21 -11.14 13.37 22.64
CA ALA A 21 -11.84 14.34 21.87
C ALA A 21 -11.59 15.74 22.45
N ALA A 22 -11.01 16.62 21.64
CA ALA A 22 -11.30 18.04 21.77
C ALA A 22 -12.81 18.19 21.58
N SER A 23 -13.46 18.87 22.53
CA SER A 23 -14.90 19.06 22.58
C SER A 23 -15.39 19.86 21.37
N ALA A 24 -15.60 19.20 20.26
CA ALA A 24 -16.44 19.71 19.18
C ALA A 24 -17.87 19.29 19.47
N ALA A 25 -18.79 20.25 19.42
CA ALA A 25 -20.22 20.05 19.65
C ALA A 25 -20.71 18.88 18.78
N SER A 26 -21.37 17.90 19.43
CA SER A 26 -22.02 16.78 18.75
C SER A 26 -22.84 17.27 17.56
N PRO A 27 -22.59 16.80 16.35
CA PRO A 27 -23.56 16.94 15.29
C PRO A 27 -24.79 16.11 15.69
N ALA A 28 -25.96 16.72 15.63
CA ALA A 28 -27.23 16.04 15.87
C ALA A 28 -27.25 14.78 14.96
N SER A 29 -27.47 13.62 15.59
CA SER A 29 -27.67 12.37 14.88
C SER A 29 -28.89 12.50 13.97
N HIS A 30 -28.69 12.88 12.73
CA HIS A 30 -29.65 12.63 11.68
C HIS A 30 -29.61 11.14 11.42
N SER A 31 -30.51 10.41 12.02
CA SER A 31 -30.86 9.07 11.58
C SER A 31 -31.43 9.22 10.17
N ALA A 32 -30.57 9.14 9.17
CA ALA A 32 -31.00 9.00 7.80
C ALA A 32 -31.77 7.66 7.74
N VAL A 33 -33.09 7.74 7.60
CA VAL A 33 -33.89 6.59 7.21
C VAL A 33 -33.48 6.28 5.76
N THR A 34 -32.46 5.47 5.60
CA THR A 34 -32.10 4.90 4.30
C THR A 34 -33.25 3.99 3.92
N THR A 35 -34.13 4.44 3.04
CA THR A 35 -35.10 3.59 2.38
C THR A 35 -34.28 2.56 1.60
N ALA A 36 -34.42 1.27 1.97
CA ALA A 36 -33.76 0.19 1.25
C ALA A 36 -34.14 0.28 -0.24
N VAL A 37 -33.14 0.43 -1.10
CA VAL A 37 -33.36 0.43 -2.55
C VAL A 37 -33.81 -0.97 -2.94
N THR A 38 -35.00 -1.06 -3.55
CA THR A 38 -35.54 -2.32 -4.06
C THR A 38 -35.13 -2.44 -5.52
N TYR A 39 -34.38 -3.47 -5.84
CA TYR A 39 -34.01 -3.78 -7.22
C TYR A 39 -35.08 -4.67 -7.86
N SER A 40 -35.37 -4.45 -9.14
CA SER A 40 -36.21 -5.32 -9.97
C SER A 40 -35.41 -5.74 -11.19
N GLY A 41 -35.47 -7.01 -11.53
CA GLY A 41 -34.72 -7.58 -12.66
C GLY A 41 -34.93 -9.06 -12.80
N THR A 42 -34.07 -9.73 -13.56
CA THR A 42 -34.08 -11.16 -13.74
C THR A 42 -33.56 -11.86 -12.50
N GLU A 43 -34.43 -12.65 -11.84
CA GLU A 43 -34.05 -13.46 -10.68
C GLU A 43 -33.28 -14.70 -11.14
N ILE A 44 -32.10 -14.92 -10.53
CA ILE A 44 -31.21 -16.04 -10.80
C ILE A 44 -30.77 -16.66 -9.47
N GLN A 45 -30.99 -17.93 -9.32
CA GLN A 45 -30.66 -18.68 -8.12
C GLN A 45 -29.60 -19.75 -8.42
N PHE A 46 -28.50 -19.68 -7.69
CA PHE A 46 -27.41 -20.67 -7.74
C PHE A 46 -27.65 -21.82 -6.76
N SER A 47 -27.27 -23.02 -7.18
CA SER A 47 -27.17 -24.20 -6.33
C SER A 47 -26.12 -25.17 -6.90
N ASP A 48 -25.66 -26.14 -6.11
CA ASP A 48 -24.69 -27.16 -6.56
C ASP A 48 -25.27 -28.05 -7.68
N SER A 49 -26.58 -28.09 -7.85
CA SER A 49 -27.24 -28.88 -8.92
C SER A 49 -27.45 -28.08 -10.21
N GLY A 50 -27.10 -26.81 -10.24
CA GLY A 50 -27.25 -25.91 -11.38
C GLY A 50 -27.92 -24.58 -11.02
N ILE A 51 -28.13 -23.77 -12.04
CA ILE A 51 -28.70 -22.44 -11.95
C ILE A 51 -30.15 -22.45 -12.44
N THR A 52 -31.04 -21.78 -11.73
CA THR A 52 -32.40 -21.49 -12.19
C THR A 52 -32.54 -19.99 -12.48
N SER A 53 -33.18 -19.63 -13.59
CA SER A 53 -33.44 -18.26 -13.98
C SER A 53 -34.93 -18.05 -14.27
N ALA A 54 -35.45 -16.89 -13.86
CA ALA A 54 -36.82 -16.48 -14.14
C ALA A 54 -37.06 -16.12 -15.63
N ALA A 55 -35.99 -15.80 -16.36
CA ALA A 55 -36.02 -15.52 -17.80
C ALA A 55 -34.84 -16.20 -18.49
N SER A 56 -35.02 -16.50 -19.79
CA SER A 56 -33.98 -17.08 -20.66
C SER A 56 -33.27 -16.06 -21.53
N ASP A 57 -33.86 -14.86 -21.71
CA ASP A 57 -33.31 -13.83 -22.58
C ASP A 57 -32.17 -13.08 -21.87
N GLY A 58 -31.11 -12.79 -22.61
CA GLY A 58 -29.95 -12.09 -22.09
C GLY A 58 -28.99 -12.89 -21.20
N VAL A 59 -29.28 -14.18 -20.95
CA VAL A 59 -28.41 -15.07 -20.16
C VAL A 59 -28.20 -16.40 -20.87
N GLU A 60 -27.00 -16.97 -20.65
CA GLU A 60 -26.66 -18.34 -21.05
C GLU A 60 -26.23 -19.10 -19.78
N ILE A 61 -26.79 -20.29 -19.60
CA ILE A 61 -26.53 -21.13 -18.43
C ILE A 61 -25.95 -22.46 -18.91
N ASP A 62 -24.78 -22.81 -18.41
CA ASP A 62 -24.15 -24.12 -18.60
C ASP A 62 -23.79 -24.72 -17.24
N GLY A 63 -24.62 -25.61 -16.73
CA GLY A 63 -24.48 -26.18 -15.39
C GLY A 63 -24.57 -25.11 -14.29
N THR A 64 -23.44 -24.80 -13.68
CA THR A 64 -23.26 -23.79 -12.63
C THR A 64 -22.54 -22.53 -13.13
N ALA A 65 -22.27 -22.45 -14.44
CA ALA A 65 -21.69 -21.25 -15.07
C ALA A 65 -22.82 -20.41 -15.70
N LEU A 66 -22.79 -19.10 -15.37
CA LEU A 66 -23.72 -18.09 -15.89
C LEU A 66 -22.98 -17.13 -16.80
N THR A 67 -23.45 -16.88 -18.00
CA THR A 67 -22.98 -15.79 -18.87
C THR A 67 -24.09 -14.77 -19.08
N ILE A 68 -23.82 -13.52 -18.68
CA ILE A 68 -24.67 -12.35 -18.95
C ILE A 68 -24.30 -11.80 -20.32
N GLN A 69 -25.28 -11.70 -21.23
CA GLN A 69 -25.05 -11.30 -22.63
C GLN A 69 -25.64 -9.95 -23.00
N GLU A 70 -26.55 -9.40 -22.19
CA GLU A 70 -27.27 -8.16 -22.47
C GLU A 70 -27.28 -7.24 -21.26
N SER A 71 -27.54 -5.95 -21.52
CA SER A 71 -27.76 -4.95 -20.45
C SER A 71 -28.99 -5.33 -19.62
N GLY A 72 -28.96 -5.02 -18.33
CA GLY A 72 -30.08 -5.30 -17.44
C GLY A 72 -29.66 -5.45 -15.99
N THR A 73 -30.67 -5.69 -15.15
CA THR A 73 -30.48 -5.96 -13.73
C THR A 73 -30.73 -7.45 -13.46
N TYR A 74 -29.77 -8.11 -12.82
CA TYR A 74 -29.77 -9.51 -12.50
C TYR A 74 -29.67 -9.70 -10.99
N LEU A 75 -30.69 -10.28 -10.36
CA LEU A 75 -30.75 -10.52 -8.94
C LEU A 75 -30.19 -11.93 -8.65
N LEU A 76 -29.04 -11.98 -8.03
CA LEU A 76 -28.24 -13.19 -7.84
C LEU A 76 -28.32 -13.65 -6.39
N SER A 77 -28.71 -14.88 -6.16
CA SER A 77 -28.88 -15.45 -4.82
C SER A 77 -28.54 -16.95 -4.80
N GLY A 78 -28.45 -17.50 -3.58
CA GLY A 78 -28.24 -18.93 -3.37
C GLY A 78 -26.81 -19.29 -3.02
N THR A 79 -26.52 -20.59 -2.98
CA THR A 79 -25.22 -21.14 -2.60
C THR A 79 -24.75 -22.14 -3.64
N CYS A 80 -23.54 -22.01 -4.12
CA CYS A 80 -22.92 -22.92 -5.07
C CYS A 80 -21.44 -23.13 -4.73
N ALA A 81 -21.03 -24.37 -4.59
CA ALA A 81 -19.68 -24.76 -4.21
C ALA A 81 -18.68 -24.68 -5.37
N ASP A 82 -19.16 -24.72 -6.63
CA ASP A 82 -18.36 -24.51 -7.83
C ASP A 82 -19.22 -23.90 -8.93
N GLY A 83 -19.05 -22.59 -9.16
CA GLY A 83 -19.80 -21.85 -10.17
C GLY A 83 -19.14 -20.52 -10.52
N SER A 84 -19.63 -19.91 -11.62
CA SER A 84 -19.07 -18.64 -12.08
C SER A 84 -20.12 -17.75 -12.75
N ILE A 85 -19.85 -16.45 -12.77
CA ILE A 85 -20.65 -15.40 -13.43
C ILE A 85 -19.73 -14.66 -14.38
N LYS A 86 -20.06 -14.64 -15.67
CA LYS A 86 -19.29 -13.93 -16.68
C LYS A 86 -20.18 -12.90 -17.38
N VAL A 87 -19.75 -11.65 -17.39
CA VAL A 87 -20.33 -10.63 -18.28
C VAL A 87 -19.58 -10.66 -19.59
N LYS A 88 -20.31 -10.88 -20.70
CA LYS A 88 -19.74 -11.04 -22.04
C LYS A 88 -19.05 -9.76 -22.49
N LYS A 89 -17.96 -9.89 -23.25
CA LYS A 89 -17.19 -8.78 -23.83
C LYS A 89 -18.10 -7.76 -24.53
N GLY A 90 -17.89 -6.47 -24.20
CA GLY A 90 -18.61 -5.35 -24.81
C GLY A 90 -20.04 -5.13 -24.31
N THR A 91 -20.49 -5.91 -23.29
CA THR A 91 -21.81 -5.68 -22.68
C THR A 91 -21.72 -4.55 -21.66
N THR A 92 -22.54 -3.53 -21.83
CA THR A 92 -22.60 -2.35 -20.96
C THR A 92 -23.96 -2.23 -20.27
N GLY A 93 -24.03 -1.42 -19.18
CA GLY A 93 -25.27 -1.20 -18.44
C GLY A 93 -25.76 -2.46 -17.69
N VAL A 94 -24.83 -3.31 -17.22
CA VAL A 94 -25.14 -4.52 -16.43
C VAL A 94 -25.11 -4.18 -14.94
N THR A 95 -26.18 -4.58 -14.22
CA THR A 95 -26.21 -4.50 -12.76
C THR A 95 -26.38 -5.91 -12.19
N LEU A 96 -25.37 -6.38 -11.46
CA LEU A 96 -25.38 -7.64 -10.72
C LEU A 96 -25.73 -7.34 -9.26
N VAL A 97 -26.92 -7.69 -8.82
CA VAL A 97 -27.39 -7.48 -7.45
C VAL A 97 -27.19 -8.76 -6.65
N LEU A 98 -26.21 -8.78 -5.78
CA LEU A 98 -25.91 -9.90 -4.88
C LEU A 98 -26.87 -9.83 -3.68
N SER A 99 -27.76 -10.80 -3.57
CA SER A 99 -28.83 -10.84 -2.58
C SER A 99 -28.78 -12.16 -1.78
N GLY A 100 -27.78 -12.32 -0.95
CA GLY A 100 -27.48 -13.54 -0.21
C GLY A 100 -26.85 -14.61 -1.11
N LEU A 101 -25.90 -14.20 -1.96
CA LEU A 101 -25.12 -15.10 -2.81
C LEU A 101 -23.87 -15.58 -2.07
N THR A 102 -23.70 -16.91 -2.00
CA THR A 102 -22.44 -17.55 -1.61
C THR A 102 -21.94 -18.38 -2.78
N LEU A 103 -20.89 -17.92 -3.43
CA LEU A 103 -20.36 -18.52 -4.64
C LEU A 103 -18.87 -18.82 -4.50
N THR A 104 -18.52 -20.10 -4.65
CA THR A 104 -17.13 -20.52 -4.78
C THR A 104 -16.88 -20.92 -6.24
N SER A 105 -15.66 -20.72 -6.72
CA SER A 105 -15.20 -21.24 -8.01
C SER A 105 -13.90 -22.01 -7.82
N GLU A 106 -13.85 -23.25 -8.33
CA GLU A 106 -12.70 -24.13 -8.12
C GLU A 106 -11.52 -23.82 -9.05
N THR A 107 -11.76 -23.35 -10.28
CA THR A 107 -10.71 -23.24 -11.30
C THR A 107 -10.59 -21.85 -11.93
N THR A 108 -11.59 -20.98 -11.72
CA THR A 108 -11.66 -19.66 -12.35
C THR A 108 -12.16 -18.61 -11.36
N ALA A 109 -12.40 -17.39 -11.81
CA ALA A 109 -12.98 -16.35 -10.96
C ALA A 109 -14.49 -16.55 -10.75
N PRO A 110 -15.02 -16.41 -9.53
CA PRO A 110 -16.45 -16.34 -9.27
C PRO A 110 -17.18 -15.28 -10.11
N ILE A 111 -16.55 -14.09 -10.32
CA ILE A 111 -17.09 -13.05 -11.21
C ILE A 111 -16.05 -12.61 -12.22
N ILE A 112 -16.43 -12.62 -13.51
CA ILE A 112 -15.59 -12.17 -14.63
C ILE A 112 -16.32 -11.08 -15.40
N CYS A 113 -15.81 -9.85 -15.33
CA CYS A 113 -16.18 -8.75 -16.22
C CYS A 113 -15.22 -8.79 -17.42
N ALA A 114 -15.67 -9.29 -18.57
CA ALA A 114 -14.82 -9.41 -19.75
C ALA A 114 -14.45 -8.02 -20.33
N LYS A 115 -13.58 -7.97 -21.32
CA LYS A 115 -13.08 -6.71 -21.88
C LYS A 115 -14.19 -5.77 -22.35
N SER A 116 -14.02 -4.48 -22.15
CA SER A 116 -14.93 -3.42 -22.60
C SER A 116 -16.35 -3.55 -22.03
N THR A 117 -16.48 -3.99 -20.78
CA THR A 117 -17.78 -4.08 -20.10
C THR A 117 -17.99 -2.90 -19.15
N GLU A 118 -19.28 -2.55 -18.94
CA GLU A 118 -19.70 -1.61 -17.89
C GLU A 118 -20.60 -2.36 -16.93
N VAL A 119 -20.13 -2.57 -15.70
CA VAL A 119 -20.77 -3.43 -14.71
C VAL A 119 -20.86 -2.75 -13.36
N THR A 120 -22.07 -2.77 -12.76
CA THR A 120 -22.28 -2.40 -11.37
C THR A 120 -22.56 -3.68 -10.57
N ILE A 121 -21.74 -3.95 -9.56
CA ILE A 121 -21.92 -5.06 -8.61
C ILE A 121 -22.46 -4.48 -7.31
N VAL A 122 -23.65 -4.86 -6.93
CA VAL A 122 -24.37 -4.31 -5.78
C VAL A 122 -24.48 -5.35 -4.67
N ALA A 123 -23.94 -5.08 -3.50
CA ALA A 123 -24.30 -5.82 -2.29
C ALA A 123 -25.66 -5.29 -1.78
N ALA A 124 -26.72 -6.07 -1.94
CA ALA A 124 -28.05 -5.64 -1.58
C ALA A 124 -28.19 -5.34 -0.07
N ALA A 125 -29.01 -4.37 0.28
CA ALA A 125 -29.20 -3.96 1.67
C ALA A 125 -29.61 -5.12 2.56
N ASN A 126 -29.04 -5.21 3.76
CA ASN A 126 -29.31 -6.26 4.75
C ASN A 126 -28.99 -7.70 4.25
N THR A 127 -28.12 -7.84 3.27
CA THR A 127 -27.62 -9.14 2.83
C THR A 127 -26.13 -9.27 3.12
N GLU A 128 -25.72 -10.51 3.32
CA GLU A 128 -24.33 -10.92 3.39
C GLU A 128 -24.04 -11.81 2.17
N ASN A 129 -22.99 -11.48 1.44
CA ASN A 129 -22.59 -12.17 0.22
C ASN A 129 -21.13 -12.61 0.37
N ALA A 130 -20.80 -13.77 -0.20
CA ALA A 130 -19.44 -14.31 -0.17
C ALA A 130 -19.03 -14.81 -1.56
N LEU A 131 -17.87 -14.38 -2.00
CA LEU A 131 -17.22 -14.85 -3.22
C LEU A 131 -15.87 -15.43 -2.83
N THR A 132 -15.60 -16.66 -3.26
CA THR A 132 -14.41 -17.41 -2.88
C THR A 132 -13.83 -18.11 -4.10
N ASP A 133 -12.51 -18.10 -4.26
CA ASP A 133 -11.83 -19.00 -5.20
C ASP A 133 -10.97 -20.03 -4.46
N THR A 134 -10.32 -20.90 -5.21
CA THR A 134 -9.35 -21.87 -4.70
C THR A 134 -7.95 -21.58 -5.22
N GLU A 135 -6.96 -22.28 -4.71
CA GLU A 135 -5.56 -22.24 -5.16
C GLU A 135 -5.39 -22.54 -6.67
N ASN A 136 -6.40 -23.17 -7.32
CA ASN A 136 -6.34 -23.47 -8.75
C ASN A 136 -6.66 -22.23 -9.62
N ASN A 137 -7.27 -21.18 -9.06
CA ASN A 137 -7.46 -19.90 -9.77
C ASN A 137 -6.20 -19.05 -9.75
N ASN A 138 -5.06 -19.66 -10.02
CA ASN A 138 -3.75 -19.01 -10.11
C ASN A 138 -3.05 -19.54 -11.39
N ALA A 139 -2.83 -18.66 -12.37
CA ALA A 139 -2.26 -19.04 -13.65
C ALA A 139 -0.79 -19.48 -13.57
N ASP A 140 -0.09 -19.14 -12.48
CA ASP A 140 1.29 -19.56 -12.26
C ASP A 140 1.38 -21.04 -11.83
N THR A 141 0.32 -21.56 -11.20
CA THR A 141 0.27 -22.92 -10.62
C THR A 141 -0.98 -23.71 -11.01
N GLY A 142 -2.01 -23.05 -11.52
CA GLY A 142 -3.32 -23.60 -11.87
C GLY A 142 -3.47 -23.97 -13.34
N GLY A 143 -4.73 -24.10 -13.76
CA GLY A 143 -5.11 -24.48 -15.12
C GLY A 143 -5.25 -23.30 -16.09
N GLU A 144 -5.61 -23.60 -17.33
CA GLU A 144 -5.84 -22.63 -18.41
C GLU A 144 -7.05 -21.70 -18.15
N GLU A 145 -7.96 -22.08 -17.25
CA GLU A 145 -9.15 -21.31 -16.89
C GLU A 145 -8.92 -20.29 -15.78
N ALA A 146 -7.72 -20.26 -15.19
CA ALA A 146 -7.39 -19.39 -14.07
C ALA A 146 -7.39 -17.90 -14.47
N GLU A 147 -8.06 -17.08 -13.69
CA GLU A 147 -8.23 -15.64 -13.91
C GLU A 147 -7.42 -14.78 -12.90
N ASN A 148 -6.73 -15.42 -11.94
CA ASN A 148 -5.88 -14.77 -10.94
C ASN A 148 -6.59 -13.79 -9.99
N ALA A 149 -7.90 -13.86 -9.85
CA ALA A 149 -8.67 -13.02 -8.93
C ALA A 149 -10.06 -13.61 -8.67
N VAL A 150 -10.65 -13.30 -7.52
CA VAL A 150 -12.04 -13.64 -7.19
C VAL A 150 -13.03 -12.81 -8.03
N ILE A 151 -12.75 -11.51 -8.17
CA ILE A 151 -13.46 -10.64 -9.13
C ILE A 151 -12.45 -10.18 -10.17
N LYS A 152 -12.59 -10.68 -11.39
CA LYS A 152 -11.72 -10.33 -12.52
C LYS A 152 -12.39 -9.34 -13.44
N CYS A 153 -11.88 -8.13 -13.51
CA CYS A 153 -12.27 -7.11 -14.48
C CYS A 153 -11.16 -7.01 -15.54
N LYS A 154 -11.50 -7.25 -16.82
CA LYS A 154 -10.50 -7.25 -17.91
C LYS A 154 -10.36 -5.85 -18.53
N ASP A 155 -9.36 -5.65 -19.40
CA ASP A 155 -9.03 -4.37 -20.01
C ASP A 155 -10.25 -3.64 -20.59
N GLY A 156 -10.26 -2.32 -20.48
CA GLY A 156 -11.34 -1.46 -20.95
C GLY A 156 -12.66 -1.64 -20.19
N SER A 157 -12.69 -2.37 -19.07
CA SER A 157 -13.92 -2.50 -18.31
C SER A 157 -14.00 -1.44 -17.19
N THR A 158 -15.20 -0.86 -17.05
CA THR A 158 -15.54 0.05 -15.97
C THR A 158 -16.44 -0.67 -14.98
N VAL A 159 -15.93 -0.86 -13.76
CA VAL A 159 -16.63 -1.64 -12.73
C VAL A 159 -16.85 -0.81 -11.47
N THR A 160 -18.08 -0.84 -10.97
CA THR A 160 -18.44 -0.21 -9.70
C THR A 160 -18.93 -1.28 -8.71
N LEU A 161 -18.30 -1.37 -7.55
CA LEU A 161 -18.80 -2.13 -6.40
C LEU A 161 -19.52 -1.18 -5.45
N CYS A 162 -20.78 -1.45 -5.15
CA CYS A 162 -21.57 -0.58 -4.29
C CYS A 162 -22.68 -1.31 -3.54
N GLY A 163 -23.54 -0.54 -2.87
CA GLY A 163 -24.69 -1.04 -2.10
C GLY A 163 -24.47 -0.85 -0.60
N THR A 164 -25.46 -1.25 0.20
CA THR A 164 -25.39 -1.10 1.68
C THR A 164 -25.37 -2.44 2.40
N GLY A 165 -25.17 -3.54 1.66
CA GLY A 165 -24.93 -4.88 2.19
C GLY A 165 -23.45 -5.17 2.43
N THR A 166 -23.18 -6.41 2.78
CA THR A 166 -21.81 -6.91 3.00
C THR A 166 -21.37 -7.81 1.83
N LEU A 167 -20.15 -7.61 1.38
CA LEU A 167 -19.47 -8.49 0.44
C LEU A 167 -18.16 -8.98 1.08
N ASN A 168 -18.05 -10.29 1.23
CA ASN A 168 -16.84 -10.98 1.67
C ASN A 168 -16.14 -11.57 0.44
N VAL A 169 -14.87 -11.23 0.23
CA VAL A 169 -14.01 -11.73 -0.86
C VAL A 169 -12.88 -12.53 -0.24
N ILE A 170 -12.79 -13.81 -0.58
CA ILE A 170 -11.77 -14.72 -0.05
C ILE A 170 -10.96 -15.27 -1.23
N ALA A 171 -9.75 -14.77 -1.40
CA ALA A 171 -8.87 -15.11 -2.51
C ALA A 171 -7.78 -16.09 -2.07
N ASN A 172 -7.98 -17.36 -2.38
CA ASN A 172 -6.99 -18.40 -2.11
C ASN A 172 -6.07 -18.65 -3.31
N GLY A 173 -6.48 -18.22 -4.51
CA GLY A 173 -5.70 -18.34 -5.73
C GLY A 173 -4.62 -17.29 -5.84
N LYS A 174 -4.99 -16.03 -5.99
CA LYS A 174 -4.05 -14.91 -6.14
C LYS A 174 -4.63 -13.61 -5.56
N ASN A 175 -5.29 -12.76 -6.37
CA ASN A 175 -5.83 -11.47 -5.95
C ASN A 175 -7.28 -11.56 -5.48
N GLY A 176 -7.69 -10.63 -4.59
CA GLY A 176 -9.11 -10.47 -4.28
C GLY A 176 -9.88 -9.90 -5.46
N ILE A 177 -9.52 -8.71 -5.92
CA ILE A 177 -10.13 -8.02 -7.05
C ILE A 177 -9.02 -7.56 -7.99
N LYS A 178 -9.11 -7.92 -9.29
CA LYS A 178 -8.17 -7.43 -10.29
C LYS A 178 -8.88 -6.66 -11.38
N SER A 179 -8.47 -5.40 -11.63
CA SER A 179 -8.95 -4.54 -12.71
C SER A 179 -7.87 -4.33 -13.76
N GLY A 180 -8.23 -4.38 -15.03
CA GLY A 180 -7.28 -4.30 -16.14
C GLY A 180 -6.99 -2.87 -16.60
N ALA A 181 -6.21 -2.76 -17.68
CA ALA A 181 -5.71 -1.52 -18.23
C ALA A 181 -6.73 -0.79 -19.11
N SER A 182 -6.57 0.53 -19.21
CA SER A 182 -7.16 1.32 -20.31
C SER A 182 -6.33 1.11 -21.56
N THR A 183 -6.99 0.79 -22.69
CA THR A 183 -6.32 0.57 -23.96
C THR A 183 -7.07 1.25 -25.12
N GLU A 184 -6.35 1.62 -26.18
CA GLU A 184 -6.97 2.21 -27.38
C GLU A 184 -8.04 1.30 -28.04
N SER A 185 -7.84 -0.02 -27.94
CA SER A 185 -8.74 -1.01 -28.57
C SER A 185 -9.93 -1.41 -27.72
N GLU A 186 -9.81 -1.33 -26.41
CA GLU A 186 -10.85 -1.83 -25.48
C GLU A 186 -11.54 -0.67 -24.71
N GLY A 187 -10.95 0.52 -24.69
CA GLY A 187 -11.45 1.70 -24.00
C GLY A 187 -10.85 1.94 -22.61
N ASP A 188 -11.46 2.88 -21.90
CA ASP A 188 -11.03 3.24 -20.54
C ASP A 188 -11.44 2.17 -19.53
N ALA A 189 -10.56 1.89 -18.56
CA ALA A 189 -10.83 0.99 -17.45
C ALA A 189 -10.79 1.76 -16.12
N SER A 190 -11.63 1.33 -15.18
CA SER A 190 -11.60 1.82 -13.81
C SER A 190 -12.31 0.86 -12.86
N LEU A 191 -11.87 0.89 -11.60
CA LEU A 191 -12.55 0.24 -10.49
C LEU A 191 -12.96 1.28 -9.46
N THR A 192 -14.26 1.35 -9.14
CA THR A 192 -14.81 2.24 -8.13
C THR A 192 -15.49 1.45 -7.02
N ILE A 193 -15.19 1.76 -5.77
CA ILE A 193 -15.75 1.12 -4.57
C ILE A 193 -16.45 2.19 -3.75
N ARG A 194 -17.74 1.95 -3.42
CA ARG A 194 -18.51 2.91 -2.61
C ARG A 194 -19.67 2.26 -1.84
N GLU A 195 -19.98 2.86 -0.69
CA GLU A 195 -21.19 2.60 0.12
C GLU A 195 -21.24 1.23 0.83
N LEU A 196 -20.61 0.17 0.31
CA LEU A 196 -20.75 -1.18 0.87
C LEU A 196 -19.81 -1.44 2.07
N THR A 197 -20.10 -2.53 2.78
CA THR A 197 -19.14 -3.18 3.67
C THR A 197 -18.39 -4.24 2.87
N LEU A 198 -17.09 -4.05 2.68
CA LEU A 198 -16.23 -4.93 1.89
C LEU A 198 -15.13 -5.53 2.76
N ASN A 199 -15.14 -6.84 2.92
CA ASN A 199 -14.08 -7.56 3.62
C ASN A 199 -13.29 -8.38 2.62
N ILE A 200 -11.97 -8.19 2.55
CA ILE A 200 -11.10 -8.92 1.64
C ILE A 200 -10.01 -9.65 2.42
N THR A 201 -9.87 -10.94 2.14
CA THR A 201 -8.76 -11.76 2.61
C THR A 201 -8.07 -12.37 1.40
N ALA A 202 -6.84 -11.96 1.13
CA ALA A 202 -6.04 -12.39 -0.03
C ALA A 202 -4.61 -12.78 0.42
N PRO A 203 -4.43 -13.95 1.06
CA PRO A 203 -3.16 -14.30 1.70
C PRO A 203 -2.01 -14.59 0.71
N VAL A 204 -2.30 -14.67 -0.59
CA VAL A 204 -1.31 -15.04 -1.62
C VAL A 204 -0.72 -13.83 -2.32
N ASN A 205 -1.53 -12.78 -2.56
CA ASN A 205 -1.14 -11.59 -3.30
C ASN A 205 -2.00 -10.39 -2.84
N ASP A 206 -2.30 -9.44 -3.76
CA ASP A 206 -2.99 -8.20 -3.44
C ASP A 206 -4.48 -8.42 -3.11
N ALA A 207 -4.98 -7.62 -2.19
CA ALA A 207 -6.42 -7.62 -1.98
C ALA A 207 -7.16 -6.94 -3.15
N VAL A 208 -6.65 -5.80 -3.63
CA VAL A 208 -7.12 -5.13 -4.85
C VAL A 208 -5.91 -4.75 -5.70
N ASN A 209 -5.92 -5.18 -6.97
CA ASN A 209 -4.90 -4.85 -7.96
C ASN A 209 -5.56 -4.21 -9.18
N ALA A 210 -5.33 -2.94 -9.42
CA ALA A 210 -5.88 -2.20 -10.55
C ALA A 210 -4.75 -1.65 -11.43
N GLU A 211 -4.92 -1.71 -12.77
CA GLU A 211 -3.89 -1.22 -13.69
C GLU A 211 -4.17 0.24 -14.14
N ALA A 212 -5.43 0.68 -14.23
CA ALA A 212 -5.75 2.00 -14.76
C ALA A 212 -6.08 3.02 -13.67
N ALA A 213 -7.18 2.83 -12.93
CA ALA A 213 -7.61 3.71 -11.86
C ALA A 213 -8.37 2.94 -10.78
N LEU A 214 -8.04 3.21 -9.52
CA LEU A 214 -8.76 2.70 -8.36
C LEU A 214 -9.32 3.87 -7.55
N ASN A 215 -10.64 3.92 -7.41
CA ASN A 215 -11.33 4.95 -6.65
C ASN A 215 -12.09 4.30 -5.48
N VAL A 216 -11.72 4.61 -4.25
CA VAL A 216 -12.44 4.19 -3.04
C VAL A 216 -13.15 5.41 -2.49
N GLU A 217 -14.39 5.63 -2.94
CA GLU A 217 -15.14 6.88 -2.66
C GLU A 217 -15.75 6.90 -1.25
N SER A 218 -16.25 5.75 -0.78
CA SER A 218 -16.91 5.61 0.52
C SER A 218 -17.10 4.14 0.90
N GLY A 219 -17.74 3.86 2.04
CA GLY A 219 -17.98 2.51 2.53
C GLY A 219 -17.04 2.14 3.68
N THR A 220 -17.11 0.87 4.09
CA THR A 220 -16.25 0.30 5.13
C THR A 220 -15.47 -0.87 4.57
N LEU A 221 -14.16 -0.77 4.55
CA LEU A 221 -13.26 -1.79 4.02
C LEU A 221 -12.43 -2.39 5.15
N THR A 222 -12.38 -3.72 5.23
CA THR A 222 -11.46 -4.45 6.11
C THR A 222 -10.62 -5.39 5.26
N ILE A 223 -9.31 -5.22 5.30
CA ILE A 223 -8.39 -5.87 4.36
C ILE A 223 -7.27 -6.59 5.11
N ALA A 224 -6.99 -7.83 4.66
CA ALA A 224 -5.77 -8.56 4.95
C ALA A 224 -5.22 -9.15 3.66
N ALA A 225 -3.99 -8.80 3.29
CA ALA A 225 -3.32 -9.22 2.06
C ALA A 225 -1.96 -9.87 2.36
N GLY A 226 -1.50 -10.71 1.45
CA GLY A 226 -0.16 -11.30 1.49
C GLY A 226 0.89 -10.42 0.80
N ASP A 227 0.43 -9.59 -0.13
CA ASP A 227 1.19 -8.54 -0.80
C ASP A 227 0.47 -7.20 -0.52
N ASP A 228 0.09 -6.41 -1.53
CA ASP A 228 -0.45 -5.08 -1.31
C ASP A 228 -1.94 -5.11 -0.95
N ALA A 229 -2.34 -4.21 -0.05
CA ALA A 229 -3.76 -4.12 0.30
C ALA A 229 -4.56 -3.43 -0.82
N LEU A 230 -4.13 -2.25 -1.28
CA LEU A 230 -4.71 -1.54 -2.42
C LEU A 230 -3.59 -1.09 -3.36
N HIS A 231 -3.47 -1.78 -4.49
CA HIS A 231 -2.51 -1.47 -5.54
C HIS A 231 -3.20 -0.87 -6.76
N CYS A 232 -2.60 0.17 -7.35
CA CYS A 232 -2.99 0.71 -8.65
C CYS A 232 -1.77 1.17 -9.44
N ASP A 233 -1.54 0.61 -10.62
CA ASP A 233 -0.39 1.00 -11.45
C ASP A 233 -0.33 2.51 -11.71
N ASN A 234 -1.48 3.19 -11.88
CA ASN A 234 -1.53 4.62 -12.15
C ASN A 234 -1.97 5.44 -10.93
N ALA A 235 -3.27 5.58 -10.69
CA ALA A 235 -3.80 6.46 -9.67
C ALA A 235 -4.74 5.74 -8.69
N LEU A 236 -4.37 5.78 -7.41
CA LEU A 236 -5.20 5.36 -6.28
C LEU A 236 -5.79 6.60 -5.61
N ASN A 237 -7.13 6.70 -5.60
CA ASN A 237 -7.85 7.82 -5.02
C ASN A 237 -8.73 7.36 -3.85
N ILE A 238 -8.53 7.95 -2.68
CA ILE A 238 -9.28 7.65 -1.45
C ILE A 238 -10.14 8.85 -1.07
N GLY A 239 -11.46 8.62 -1.00
CA GLY A 239 -12.44 9.66 -0.70
C GLY A 239 -12.60 10.69 -1.83
N ALA A 240 -13.25 11.78 -1.50
CA ALA A 240 -13.39 12.96 -2.35
C ALA A 240 -13.43 14.22 -1.49
N GLU A 241 -13.13 15.37 -2.09
CA GLU A 241 -13.18 16.64 -1.38
C GLU A 241 -14.57 16.90 -0.76
N ASN A 242 -14.58 17.41 0.47
CA ASN A 242 -15.80 17.77 1.20
C ASN A 242 -16.79 16.60 1.43
N THR A 243 -16.32 15.36 1.42
CA THR A 243 -17.08 14.17 1.80
C THR A 243 -16.54 13.57 3.11
N ALA A 244 -17.30 12.67 3.72
CA ALA A 244 -16.81 11.89 4.86
C ALA A 244 -15.73 10.87 4.44
N GLY A 245 -15.77 10.42 3.17
CA GLY A 245 -14.89 9.39 2.65
C GLY A 245 -15.15 7.99 3.19
N PRO A 246 -14.28 7.03 2.84
CA PRO A 246 -14.35 5.65 3.31
C PRO A 246 -13.77 5.48 4.71
N SER A 247 -14.11 4.37 5.37
CA SER A 247 -13.39 3.84 6.53
C SER A 247 -12.62 2.59 6.07
N ILE A 248 -11.29 2.67 6.04
CA ILE A 248 -10.41 1.60 5.55
C ILE A 248 -9.55 1.12 6.72
N THR A 249 -9.61 -0.19 6.99
CA THR A 249 -8.77 -0.85 7.99
C THR A 249 -7.97 -1.95 7.31
N ILE A 250 -6.68 -1.73 7.15
CA ILE A 250 -5.72 -2.71 6.65
C ILE A 250 -5.04 -3.32 7.86
N THR A 251 -5.36 -4.59 8.13
CA THR A 251 -4.92 -5.30 9.35
C THR A 251 -3.58 -6.00 9.18
N ALA A 252 -3.23 -6.35 7.95
CA ALA A 252 -1.95 -6.94 7.58
C ALA A 252 -1.77 -6.83 6.05
N CYS A 253 -0.56 -6.48 5.62
CA CYS A 253 -0.15 -6.46 4.21
C CYS A 253 1.38 -6.39 4.11
N TYR A 254 1.90 -6.54 2.91
CA TYR A 254 3.27 -6.16 2.59
C TYR A 254 3.33 -4.65 2.46
N GLU A 255 2.71 -4.05 1.43
CA GLU A 255 2.49 -2.60 1.32
C GLU A 255 1.01 -2.25 1.49
N GLY A 256 0.73 -1.08 2.10
CA GLY A 256 -0.64 -0.70 2.42
C GLY A 256 -1.38 -0.13 1.22
N LEU A 257 -0.92 0.99 0.71
CA LEU A 257 -1.44 1.69 -0.46
C LEU A 257 -0.30 1.88 -1.45
N GLU A 258 -0.38 1.29 -2.63
CA GLU A 258 0.62 1.44 -3.68
C GLU A 258 0.02 2.05 -4.94
N GLY A 259 0.77 2.95 -5.60
CA GLY A 259 0.40 3.49 -6.90
C GLY A 259 1.36 4.58 -7.38
N ALA A 260 1.39 4.82 -8.70
CA ALA A 260 2.22 5.91 -9.22
C ALA A 260 1.78 7.29 -8.66
N ALA A 261 0.48 7.46 -8.41
CA ALA A 261 -0.05 8.59 -7.65
C ALA A 261 -1.05 8.07 -6.60
N VAL A 262 -0.79 8.37 -5.33
CA VAL A 262 -1.70 8.06 -4.22
C VAL A 262 -2.29 9.37 -3.70
N ASN A 263 -3.62 9.50 -3.76
CA ASN A 263 -4.33 10.71 -3.36
C ASN A 263 -5.34 10.39 -2.25
N ILE A 264 -5.22 11.03 -1.09
CA ILE A 264 -6.15 10.91 0.03
C ILE A 264 -6.84 12.26 0.25
N TYR A 265 -8.12 12.33 -0.11
CA TYR A 265 -8.94 13.54 0.00
C TYR A 265 -9.75 13.56 1.29
N SER A 266 -10.21 12.41 1.76
CA SER A 266 -11.06 12.26 2.95
C SER A 266 -11.12 10.79 3.37
N GLY A 267 -11.75 10.51 4.53
CA GLY A 267 -11.94 9.17 5.09
C GLY A 267 -11.02 8.89 6.27
N ASP A 268 -11.21 7.73 6.88
CA ASP A 268 -10.39 7.20 7.97
C ASP A 268 -9.63 5.99 7.46
N VAL A 269 -8.31 6.09 7.39
CA VAL A 269 -7.43 5.05 6.87
C VAL A 269 -6.48 4.57 7.97
N SER A 270 -6.55 3.30 8.31
CA SER A 270 -5.66 2.66 9.28
C SER A 270 -4.88 1.54 8.60
N ILE A 271 -3.54 1.59 8.70
CA ILE A 271 -2.63 0.68 8.00
C ILE A 271 -1.68 0.02 8.99
N VAL A 272 -1.54 -1.31 8.86
CA VAL A 272 -0.46 -2.08 9.46
C VAL A 272 0.20 -2.89 8.35
N SER A 273 1.47 -2.57 8.06
CA SER A 273 2.26 -3.20 6.99
C SER A 273 3.53 -3.86 7.52
N THR A 274 4.15 -4.68 6.68
CA THR A 274 5.47 -5.27 6.93
C THR A 274 6.57 -4.63 6.09
N ASP A 275 6.20 -3.88 5.06
CA ASP A 275 7.03 -2.96 4.30
C ASP A 275 6.35 -1.59 4.33
N ASP A 276 6.31 -0.82 3.25
CA ASP A 276 5.82 0.55 3.28
C ASP A 276 4.32 0.64 3.59
N CYS A 277 3.92 1.64 4.40
CA CYS A 277 2.49 1.86 4.61
C CYS A 277 1.83 2.48 3.38
N ILE A 278 2.51 3.44 2.75
CA ILE A 278 2.09 4.05 1.47
C ILE A 278 3.31 4.19 0.60
N ASN A 279 3.25 3.62 -0.62
CA ASN A 279 4.31 3.67 -1.61
C ASN A 279 3.81 4.36 -2.89
N ALA A 280 4.31 5.57 -3.19
CA ALA A 280 4.01 6.27 -4.44
C ALA A 280 5.09 5.97 -5.47
N ALA A 281 5.02 4.79 -6.06
CA ALA A 281 5.99 4.26 -7.01
C ALA A 281 5.31 3.41 -8.08
N ASN A 282 5.95 3.27 -9.22
CA ASN A 282 5.72 2.21 -10.21
C ASN A 282 6.91 2.14 -11.17
N PRO A 283 7.86 1.24 -10.96
CA PRO A 283 9.08 1.15 -11.77
C PRO A 283 8.82 0.78 -13.24
N SER A 284 7.62 0.32 -13.58
CA SER A 284 7.22 -0.02 -14.95
C SER A 284 6.81 1.21 -15.77
N LEU A 285 6.46 2.32 -15.12
CA LEU A 285 6.06 3.57 -15.78
C LEU A 285 7.26 4.50 -15.96
N SER A 286 7.55 4.88 -17.19
CA SER A 286 8.60 5.86 -17.50
C SER A 286 8.00 7.23 -17.77
N GLY A 287 8.61 8.28 -17.19
CA GLY A 287 8.18 9.67 -17.40
C GLY A 287 6.89 10.04 -16.67
N TYR A 288 6.48 9.27 -15.68
CA TYR A 288 5.37 9.55 -14.78
C TYR A 288 5.87 10.43 -13.61
N SER A 289 5.01 11.31 -13.10
CA SER A 289 5.30 12.07 -11.88
C SER A 289 4.70 11.34 -10.69
N TYR A 290 5.54 10.64 -9.94
CA TYR A 290 5.12 9.97 -8.73
C TYR A 290 4.75 10.99 -7.66
N ALA A 291 3.71 10.75 -6.91
CA ALA A 291 3.30 11.65 -5.85
C ALA A 291 2.40 10.97 -4.80
N LEU A 292 2.64 11.30 -3.55
CA LEU A 292 1.68 11.08 -2.46
C LEU A 292 1.08 12.42 -2.05
N ASN A 293 -0.25 12.55 -2.16
CA ASN A 293 -0.98 13.75 -1.79
C ASN A 293 -2.02 13.44 -0.70
N ILE A 294 -1.92 14.09 0.45
CA ILE A 294 -2.91 14.01 1.54
C ILE A 294 -3.48 15.40 1.74
N SER A 295 -4.75 15.61 1.38
CA SER A 295 -5.44 16.89 1.52
C SER A 295 -6.53 16.89 2.60
N GLY A 296 -6.88 15.71 3.14
CA GLY A 296 -7.89 15.57 4.20
C GLY A 296 -7.94 14.16 4.79
N GLY A 297 -8.95 13.90 5.61
CA GLY A 297 -9.14 12.62 6.28
C GLY A 297 -8.25 12.39 7.50
N THR A 298 -8.29 11.16 8.01
CA THR A 298 -7.44 10.67 9.10
C THR A 298 -6.62 9.49 8.60
N VAL A 299 -5.31 9.58 8.64
CA VAL A 299 -4.40 8.49 8.25
C VAL A 299 -3.56 8.07 9.46
N VAL A 300 -3.71 6.82 9.89
CA VAL A 300 -2.92 6.23 10.97
C VAL A 300 -2.17 5.02 10.41
N ALA A 301 -0.87 5.14 10.28
CA ALA A 301 -0.04 4.15 9.62
C ALA A 301 1.07 3.64 10.55
N TYR A 302 1.34 2.35 10.50
CA TYR A 302 2.44 1.72 11.21
C TYR A 302 3.05 0.60 10.37
N THR A 303 4.35 0.67 10.16
CA THR A 303 5.11 -0.41 9.53
C THR A 303 6.13 -1.03 10.48
N THR A 304 6.38 -2.32 10.29
CA THR A 304 7.36 -3.07 11.07
C THR A 304 8.74 -3.11 10.43
N SER A 305 8.87 -2.80 9.14
CA SER A 305 10.16 -2.93 8.42
C SER A 305 10.40 -1.88 7.34
N GLY A 306 9.42 -1.44 6.57
CA GLY A 306 9.57 -0.45 5.50
C GLY A 306 9.50 1.00 5.97
N ASP A 307 9.33 1.90 5.03
CA ASP A 307 9.09 3.31 5.29
C ASP A 307 7.63 3.58 5.69
N GLY A 308 7.39 4.65 6.43
CA GLY A 308 6.02 5.04 6.72
C GLY A 308 5.28 5.44 5.45
N PHE A 309 5.77 6.46 4.80
CA PHE A 309 5.37 6.91 3.48
C PHE A 309 6.61 7.02 2.62
N ASP A 310 6.65 6.25 1.52
CA ASP A 310 7.67 6.33 0.48
C ASP A 310 7.10 6.95 -0.79
N SER A 311 7.90 7.76 -1.49
CA SER A 311 7.55 8.29 -2.80
C SER A 311 8.77 8.43 -3.69
N ASN A 312 8.74 7.81 -4.86
CA ASN A 312 9.73 8.09 -5.91
C ASN A 312 9.56 9.50 -6.53
N GLY A 313 8.74 10.35 -5.94
CA GLY A 313 8.51 11.74 -6.30
C GLY A 313 8.33 12.62 -5.07
N ASP A 314 7.28 13.42 -5.02
CA ASP A 314 7.00 14.31 -3.92
C ASP A 314 5.97 13.72 -2.94
N ILE A 315 6.09 14.10 -1.66
CA ILE A 315 5.05 13.92 -0.65
C ILE A 315 4.47 15.27 -0.29
N THR A 316 3.15 15.44 -0.42
CA THR A 316 2.46 16.69 -0.06
C THR A 316 1.35 16.41 0.96
N ILE A 317 1.47 16.99 2.15
CA ILE A 317 0.42 16.97 3.17
C ILE A 317 -0.11 18.40 3.32
N SER A 318 -1.34 18.63 2.84
CA SER A 318 -1.97 19.94 2.86
C SER A 318 -3.18 20.03 3.80
N GLY A 319 -3.59 18.91 4.41
CA GLY A 319 -4.71 18.84 5.33
C GLY A 319 -4.82 17.48 6.03
N GLY A 320 -5.89 17.31 6.79
CA GLY A 320 -6.18 16.07 7.51
C GLY A 320 -5.43 15.89 8.83
N THR A 321 -5.53 14.69 9.39
CA THR A 321 -4.79 14.24 10.57
C THR A 321 -3.97 13.02 10.19
N VAL A 322 -2.66 13.13 10.28
CA VAL A 322 -1.72 12.08 9.88
C VAL A 322 -0.89 11.66 11.08
N ALA A 323 -0.85 10.37 11.38
CA ALA A 323 0.04 9.78 12.36
C ALA A 323 0.73 8.55 11.76
N VAL A 324 2.00 8.70 11.43
CA VAL A 324 2.80 7.64 10.80
C VAL A 324 3.95 7.21 11.71
N TRP A 325 4.13 5.90 11.82
CA TRP A 325 5.11 5.26 12.67
C TRP A 325 5.90 4.21 11.90
N THR A 326 7.23 4.27 12.01
CA THR A 326 8.13 3.24 11.47
C THR A 326 8.88 2.56 12.58
N ALA A 327 9.06 1.24 12.50
CA ALA A 327 9.91 0.54 13.44
C ALA A 327 11.34 1.10 13.41
N ASN A 328 12.03 1.03 14.55
CA ASN A 328 13.40 1.55 14.68
C ASN A 328 14.38 0.66 13.90
N ALA A 329 14.51 0.90 12.60
CA ALA A 329 15.49 0.26 11.73
C ALA A 329 16.40 1.34 11.10
N ALA A 330 17.62 0.95 10.74
CA ALA A 330 18.69 1.89 10.40
C ALA A 330 18.46 2.69 9.11
N ASP A 331 17.61 2.20 8.23
CA ASP A 331 17.33 2.71 6.89
C ASP A 331 15.87 3.11 6.65
N ASN A 332 14.98 2.92 7.63
CA ASN A 332 13.57 3.27 7.50
C ASN A 332 13.27 4.70 7.99
N SER A 333 12.41 5.39 7.28
CA SER A 333 11.97 6.76 7.56
C SER A 333 10.45 6.82 7.70
N PRO A 334 9.90 7.63 8.60
CA PRO A 334 8.45 7.85 8.61
C PRO A 334 7.94 8.60 7.37
N LEU A 335 8.79 9.40 6.73
CA LEU A 335 8.52 10.11 5.48
C LEU A 335 9.79 10.07 4.62
N ASP A 336 9.78 9.32 3.53
CA ASP A 336 10.84 9.26 2.54
C ASP A 336 10.34 9.71 1.17
N ALA A 337 11.11 10.54 0.47
CA ALA A 337 10.76 11.04 -0.84
C ALA A 337 12.02 11.32 -1.66
N ASP A 338 12.08 10.82 -2.88
CA ASP A 338 13.12 11.19 -3.85
C ASP A 338 13.07 12.70 -4.17
N GLY A 339 11.89 13.29 -4.09
CA GLY A 339 11.63 14.72 -4.25
C GLY A 339 11.61 15.50 -2.94
N THR A 340 10.54 16.22 -2.70
CA THR A 340 10.34 17.06 -1.53
C THR A 340 9.15 16.60 -0.70
N VAL A 341 9.35 16.50 0.61
CA VAL A 341 8.24 16.37 1.57
C VAL A 341 7.74 17.76 1.90
N THR A 342 6.51 18.10 1.53
CA THR A 342 5.88 19.39 1.81
C THR A 342 4.77 19.23 2.82
N ILE A 343 4.83 19.95 3.95
CA ILE A 343 3.74 20.04 4.92
C ILE A 343 3.23 21.48 4.92
N SER A 344 2.02 21.68 4.39
CA SER A 344 1.39 23.00 4.28
C SER A 344 0.10 23.14 5.09
N GLY A 345 -0.39 22.05 5.70
CA GLY A 345 -1.59 22.04 6.54
C GLY A 345 -1.79 20.73 7.27
N GLY A 346 -2.88 20.67 8.04
CA GLY A 346 -3.27 19.50 8.84
C GLY A 346 -2.56 19.38 10.19
N THR A 347 -2.76 18.24 10.85
CA THR A 347 -2.01 17.83 12.05
C THR A 347 -1.21 16.59 11.69
N VAL A 348 0.11 16.70 11.72
CA VAL A 348 1.03 15.66 11.26
C VAL A 348 1.95 15.21 12.40
N LEU A 349 1.93 13.93 12.69
CA LEU A 349 2.89 13.26 13.55
C LEU A 349 3.64 12.22 12.70
N ALA A 350 4.95 12.34 12.60
CA ALA A 350 5.79 11.36 11.91
C ALA A 350 6.90 10.92 12.87
N ALA A 351 6.93 9.63 13.22
CA ALA A 351 7.78 9.13 14.28
C ALA A 351 8.37 7.77 13.95
N GLY A 352 9.60 7.52 14.42
CA GLY A 352 10.25 6.24 14.18
C GLY A 352 11.68 6.19 14.64
N GLY A 353 12.43 5.26 14.05
CA GLY A 353 13.85 5.14 14.21
C GLY A 353 14.61 6.35 13.68
N SER A 354 15.93 6.32 13.83
CA SER A 354 16.76 7.36 13.24
C SER A 354 16.63 7.28 11.71
N SER A 355 16.14 8.33 11.09
CA SER A 355 16.17 8.42 9.63
C SER A 355 17.62 8.30 9.15
N GLY A 356 18.00 7.15 8.62
CA GLY A 356 19.29 6.96 7.96
C GLY A 356 19.43 7.82 6.72
N MET A 357 18.33 8.14 6.08
CA MET A 357 18.22 8.99 4.90
C MET A 357 17.66 10.35 5.28
N GLY A 358 18.28 11.42 4.82
CA GLY A 358 17.88 12.76 5.16
C GLY A 358 16.55 13.13 4.51
N MET A 359 15.56 13.46 5.32
CA MET A 359 14.29 14.00 4.84
C MET A 359 14.48 15.40 4.27
N ASN A 360 14.08 15.61 3.01
CA ASN A 360 14.06 16.94 2.38
C ASN A 360 12.70 17.62 2.68
N LEU A 361 12.55 18.13 3.91
CA LEU A 361 11.30 18.71 4.38
C LEU A 361 11.20 20.20 4.05
N SER A 362 10.10 20.58 3.40
CA SER A 362 9.64 21.97 3.23
C SER A 362 8.43 22.21 4.15
N ALA A 363 8.68 22.70 5.34
CA ALA A 363 7.63 23.02 6.32
C ALA A 363 7.04 24.40 6.01
N GLN A 364 5.95 24.43 5.25
CA GLN A 364 5.18 25.66 4.99
C GLN A 364 4.25 26.00 6.16
N GLN A 365 3.88 24.99 6.94
CA GLN A 365 3.23 25.10 8.24
C GLN A 365 4.27 24.90 9.34
N PRO A 366 4.19 25.61 10.49
CA PRO A 366 5.14 25.41 11.59
C PRO A 366 5.24 23.97 12.05
N CYS A 367 6.46 23.53 12.34
CA CYS A 367 6.73 22.18 12.83
C CYS A 367 7.80 22.21 13.94
N VAL A 368 7.84 21.15 14.73
CA VAL A 368 8.87 20.87 15.71
C VAL A 368 9.42 19.46 15.51
N THR A 369 10.72 19.29 15.68
CA THR A 369 11.39 17.98 15.61
C THR A 369 12.07 17.67 16.92
N PHE A 370 11.88 16.46 17.43
CA PHE A 370 12.55 15.92 18.61
C PHE A 370 13.46 14.77 18.21
N GLY A 371 14.58 14.64 18.92
CA GLY A 371 15.58 13.61 18.65
C GLY A 371 16.57 14.00 17.56
N SER A 372 17.44 13.08 17.21
CA SER A 372 18.53 13.31 16.25
C SER A 372 18.34 12.44 15.02
N THR A 373 18.38 13.10 13.87
CA THR A 373 18.46 12.44 12.57
C THR A 373 19.90 12.09 12.17
N SER A 374 20.90 12.46 12.97
CA SER A 374 22.30 12.31 12.57
C SER A 374 22.96 11.11 13.21
N GLY A 375 23.08 10.06 12.47
CA GLY A 375 23.97 8.92 12.76
C GLY A 375 25.43 9.12 12.40
N MET A 376 25.96 10.34 12.18
CA MET A 376 27.39 10.56 11.97
C MET A 376 27.85 11.93 12.48
N MET A 377 28.24 11.98 13.73
CA MET A 377 29.17 13.00 14.19
C MET A 377 30.55 12.69 13.62
N GLY A 378 30.99 13.49 12.66
CA GLY A 378 32.38 13.55 12.28
C GLY A 378 33.26 13.90 13.49
N GLY A 379 33.86 12.88 14.09
CA GLY A 379 34.97 13.13 15.02
C GLY A 379 36.03 13.97 14.32
N LYS A 380 36.37 15.13 14.88
CA LYS A 380 37.60 15.86 14.53
C LYS A 380 38.78 14.96 14.84
N GLY A 381 39.18 14.12 13.89
CA GLY A 381 40.47 13.46 13.86
C GLY A 381 41.49 14.42 13.31
N ASN A 382 42.38 14.84 14.18
CA ASN A 382 43.61 15.57 13.83
C ASN A 382 44.42 14.75 12.80
N GLY A 383 44.80 15.36 11.69
CA GLY A 383 45.43 14.75 10.54
C GLY A 383 46.67 13.93 10.81
N MET A 384 46.83 12.89 10.06
CA MET A 384 48.08 12.43 9.51
C MET A 384 47.82 11.96 8.09
N GLY A 385 48.35 12.72 7.12
CA GLY A 385 48.35 12.35 5.71
C GLY A 385 49.22 11.10 5.51
N GLY A 386 48.58 10.07 5.02
CA GLY A 386 49.21 8.91 4.42
C GLY A 386 48.52 8.65 3.10
N GLN A 387 49.20 8.96 1.98
CA GLN A 387 48.78 8.59 0.64
C GLN A 387 48.81 7.06 0.54
N MET A 388 47.69 6.41 0.41
CA MET A 388 47.61 5.05 -0.11
C MET A 388 47.31 5.12 -1.60
N GLN A 389 48.27 4.68 -2.42
CA GLN A 389 48.07 4.41 -3.82
C GLN A 389 47.16 3.18 -3.98
N PRO A 390 46.26 3.19 -4.98
CA PRO A 390 45.50 1.99 -5.34
C PRO A 390 46.42 0.95 -5.95
N PRO A 391 46.21 -0.35 -5.72
CA PRO A 391 46.95 -1.39 -6.44
C PRO A 391 46.48 -1.48 -7.90
N ASP A 392 47.48 -1.60 -8.78
CA ASP A 392 47.34 -1.84 -10.22
C ASP A 392 46.49 -3.09 -10.52
N MET A 393 45.37 -2.91 -11.19
CA MET A 393 44.65 -4.00 -11.84
C MET A 393 45.11 -4.10 -13.30
N GLN A 394 46.08 -4.95 -13.54
CA GLN A 394 46.36 -5.45 -14.87
C GLN A 394 46.07 -6.97 -14.92
N ASN A 395 45.27 -7.36 -15.93
CA ASN A 395 45.07 -8.68 -16.49
C ASN A 395 44.19 -9.66 -15.69
N PHE A 396 42.93 -9.78 -16.11
CA PHE A 396 42.22 -11.07 -16.11
C PHE A 396 41.71 -11.36 -17.50
N ASP A 397 42.36 -12.36 -18.09
CA ASP A 397 42.02 -12.98 -19.37
C ASP A 397 40.87 -13.98 -19.18
N GLY A 398 39.90 -13.95 -20.10
CA GLY A 398 38.67 -14.72 -19.98
C GLY A 398 38.89 -16.23 -20.04
N GLN A 399 38.36 -16.94 -19.07
CA GLN A 399 38.03 -18.36 -19.21
C GLN A 399 36.70 -18.68 -18.54
N ASN A 400 35.88 -19.44 -19.29
CA ASN A 400 34.62 -20.04 -18.91
C ASN A 400 34.63 -20.62 -17.48
N ILE A 401 33.68 -20.20 -16.64
CA ILE A 401 33.37 -20.89 -15.39
C ILE A 401 31.92 -21.40 -15.49
N GLU A 402 31.79 -22.73 -15.54
CA GLU A 402 30.51 -23.43 -15.40
C GLU A 402 29.86 -23.10 -14.03
N LYS A 403 28.54 -22.94 -14.04
CA LYS A 403 27.74 -22.72 -12.83
C LYS A 403 27.86 -23.93 -11.90
N PRO A 404 28.16 -23.76 -10.61
CA PRO A 404 28.02 -24.85 -9.64
C PRO A 404 26.58 -25.08 -9.26
N ASP A 405 26.16 -26.33 -9.32
CA ASP A 405 24.92 -26.91 -8.82
C ASP A 405 24.84 -26.78 -7.29
N PHE A 406 23.76 -26.15 -6.79
CA PHE A 406 23.47 -26.07 -5.36
C PHE A 406 22.23 -26.90 -5.02
N GLU A 407 22.37 -28.20 -4.95
CA GLU A 407 21.47 -29.04 -4.17
C GLU A 407 22.13 -29.43 -2.83
N GLY A 408 21.47 -29.05 -1.75
CA GLY A 408 21.57 -29.67 -0.42
C GLY A 408 22.89 -29.46 0.33
N ARG A 409 23.06 -28.35 1.03
CA ARG A 409 23.95 -28.29 2.20
C ARG A 409 23.30 -27.48 3.32
N ASP A 410 23.11 -28.15 4.46
CA ASP A 410 22.82 -27.51 5.74
C ASP A 410 23.93 -26.52 6.10
N PHE A 411 23.60 -25.24 6.27
CA PHE A 411 24.52 -24.25 6.81
C PHE A 411 24.51 -24.35 8.35
N GLU A 412 25.53 -25.01 8.92
CA GLU A 412 25.86 -24.83 10.33
C GLU A 412 26.31 -23.37 10.56
N LYS A 413 25.66 -22.70 11.51
CA LYS A 413 26.09 -21.37 11.98
C LYS A 413 27.56 -21.43 12.45
N PRO A 414 28.43 -20.50 12.03
CA PRO A 414 29.78 -20.41 12.59
C PRO A 414 29.72 -20.06 14.08
N ASP A 415 30.45 -20.81 14.87
CA ASP A 415 30.64 -20.59 16.32
C ASP A 415 31.41 -19.27 16.54
N THR A 416 30.74 -18.28 17.14
CA THR A 416 31.27 -16.93 17.36
C THR A 416 32.07 -16.81 18.69
N GLN A 417 32.62 -17.89 19.22
CA GLN A 417 33.51 -17.86 20.37
C GLN A 417 34.97 -18.00 19.94
N ASN A 418 35.60 -16.93 19.54
CA ASN A 418 37.04 -16.62 19.54
C ASN A 418 37.42 -15.78 18.31
N MET A 419 37.06 -14.51 18.29
CA MET A 419 37.84 -13.51 17.58
C MET A 419 38.39 -12.50 18.61
N PRO A 420 39.70 -12.15 18.54
CA PRO A 420 40.24 -11.11 19.41
C PRO A 420 39.54 -9.78 19.08
N GLY A 421 39.02 -9.14 20.13
CA GLY A 421 38.30 -7.89 20.02
C GLY A 421 39.11 -6.81 19.31
N GLN A 422 38.68 -6.43 18.13
CA GLN A 422 38.86 -5.07 17.64
C GLN A 422 37.57 -4.34 18.03
N ASP A 423 37.67 -3.50 19.04
CA ASP A 423 36.67 -2.47 19.32
C ASP A 423 36.53 -1.60 18.05
N PHE A 424 35.64 -1.94 17.16
CA PHE A 424 35.07 -0.97 16.26
C PHE A 424 34.22 -0.06 17.14
N GLY A 425 34.74 1.15 17.38
CA GLY A 425 34.07 2.17 18.16
C GLY A 425 32.61 2.26 17.74
N GLY A 426 31.72 2.00 18.71
CA GLY A 426 30.31 1.89 18.51
C GLY A 426 29.78 3.10 17.77
N PHE A 427 29.07 2.85 16.68
CA PHE A 427 28.17 3.83 16.12
C PHE A 427 27.21 4.21 17.25
N GLY A 428 27.30 5.44 17.74
CA GLY A 428 26.43 5.92 18.80
C GLY A 428 24.98 5.75 18.33
N SER A 429 24.25 4.80 18.96
CA SER A 429 22.82 4.73 18.77
C SER A 429 22.21 6.08 19.13
N ALA A 430 21.37 6.64 18.27
CA ALA A 430 20.60 7.83 18.58
C ALA A 430 19.90 7.62 19.93
N ALA A 431 19.88 8.64 20.79
CA ALA A 431 19.23 8.54 22.08
C ALA A 431 17.73 8.24 21.85
N SER A 432 17.22 7.20 22.48
CA SER A 432 15.78 6.89 22.43
C SER A 432 15.00 8.03 23.08
N LEU A 433 13.99 8.55 22.39
CA LEU A 433 13.01 9.50 22.93
C LEU A 433 11.98 8.81 23.81
N MET A 434 11.50 7.65 23.34
CA MET A 434 10.50 6.85 24.04
C MET A 434 10.53 5.39 23.56
N ALA A 435 10.16 4.48 24.46
CA ALA A 435 9.97 3.06 24.15
C ALA A 435 8.58 2.83 23.54
N GLU A 436 8.41 1.70 22.87
CA GLU A 436 7.09 1.21 22.44
C GLU A 436 6.12 1.17 23.63
N ASN A 437 4.85 1.46 23.38
CA ASN A 437 3.76 1.53 24.36
C ASN A 437 3.91 2.64 25.42
N THR A 438 4.84 3.58 25.26
CA THR A 438 4.97 4.75 26.12
C THR A 438 3.88 5.78 25.82
N ALA A 439 3.14 6.20 26.84
CA ALA A 439 2.24 7.36 26.73
C ALA A 439 3.06 8.65 26.67
N PHE A 440 2.73 9.54 25.74
CA PHE A 440 3.44 10.82 25.57
C PHE A 440 2.48 11.97 25.27
N SER A 441 2.97 13.18 25.47
CA SER A 441 2.28 14.41 25.08
C SER A 441 3.27 15.41 24.50
N ILE A 442 2.83 16.15 23.48
CA ILE A 442 3.52 17.32 22.97
C ILE A 442 2.81 18.52 23.52
N LEU A 443 3.53 19.35 24.27
CA LEU A 443 3.01 20.49 25.02
C LEU A 443 3.50 21.79 24.39
N ASP A 444 2.66 22.83 24.44
CA ASP A 444 3.06 24.20 24.11
C ASP A 444 3.98 24.81 25.19
N ALA A 445 4.44 26.04 24.97
CA ALA A 445 5.29 26.77 25.92
C ALA A 445 4.59 27.06 27.27
N GLN A 446 3.26 26.95 27.36
CA GLN A 446 2.46 27.13 28.55
C GLN A 446 2.16 25.79 29.26
N GLY A 447 2.57 24.67 28.67
CA GLY A 447 2.34 23.33 29.20
C GLY A 447 0.97 22.74 28.83
N ASN A 448 0.23 23.33 27.89
CA ASN A 448 -1.02 22.76 27.38
C ASN A 448 -0.72 21.68 26.32
N PRO A 449 -1.47 20.57 26.29
CA PRO A 449 -1.25 19.53 25.32
C PRO A 449 -1.76 19.95 23.93
N LEU A 450 -0.85 19.92 22.95
CA LEU A 450 -1.13 20.06 21.52
C LEU A 450 -1.46 18.70 20.89
N TYR A 451 -0.82 17.63 21.40
CA TYR A 451 -1.04 16.26 20.98
C TYR A 451 -0.78 15.31 22.14
N SER A 452 -1.52 14.22 22.22
CA SER A 452 -1.26 13.14 23.16
C SER A 452 -1.53 11.78 22.51
N GLY A 453 -0.69 10.80 22.80
CA GLY A 453 -0.78 9.48 22.20
C GLY A 453 0.04 8.43 22.94
N THR A 454 0.13 7.26 22.32
CA THR A 454 0.96 6.15 22.76
C THR A 454 1.89 5.76 21.62
N ALA A 455 3.18 5.65 21.90
CA ALA A 455 4.20 5.25 20.92
C ALA A 455 3.93 3.82 20.42
N ARG A 456 3.91 3.65 19.11
CA ARG A 456 3.68 2.34 18.48
C ARG A 456 4.96 1.51 18.31
N CYS A 457 6.11 2.15 18.41
CA CYS A 457 7.43 1.53 18.35
C CYS A 457 8.43 2.30 19.18
N GLY A 458 9.61 1.74 19.38
CA GLY A 458 10.76 2.47 19.94
C GLY A 458 11.10 3.65 19.03
N THR A 459 11.15 4.85 19.59
CA THR A 459 11.23 6.10 18.83
C THR A 459 12.49 6.87 19.22
N SER A 460 13.27 7.29 18.23
CA SER A 460 14.43 8.17 18.38
C SER A 460 14.32 9.48 17.60
N PHE A 461 13.32 9.57 16.71
CA PHE A 461 12.93 10.75 15.95
C PHE A 461 11.43 10.96 15.98
N LEU A 462 10.98 12.19 16.16
CA LEU A 462 9.59 12.59 16.07
C LEU A 462 9.49 13.99 15.46
N LEU A 463 8.70 14.10 14.39
CA LEU A 463 8.24 15.35 13.80
C LEU A 463 6.78 15.58 14.18
N PHE A 464 6.45 16.79 14.60
CA PHE A 464 5.07 17.23 14.79
C PHE A 464 4.85 18.57 14.09
N SER A 465 3.76 18.66 13.31
CA SER A 465 3.33 19.89 12.63
C SER A 465 1.83 20.12 12.84
N SER A 466 1.48 21.34 13.17
CA SER A 466 0.09 21.75 13.41
C SER A 466 -0.06 23.26 13.21
N SER A 467 -1.26 23.71 12.81
CA SER A 467 -1.61 25.12 12.74
C SER A 467 -1.67 25.82 14.10
N GLU A 468 -1.63 25.05 15.20
CA GLU A 468 -1.58 25.60 16.57
C GLU A 468 -0.16 26.02 16.98
N LEU A 469 0.87 25.64 16.22
CA LEU A 469 2.24 26.04 16.46
C LEU A 469 2.53 27.44 15.91
N SER A 470 3.43 28.16 16.57
CA SER A 470 3.96 29.45 16.08
C SER A 470 5.46 29.41 15.98
N GLU A 471 6.00 29.90 14.88
CA GLU A 471 7.46 29.96 14.67
C GLU A 471 8.18 30.70 15.78
N GLY A 472 9.24 30.10 16.31
CA GLY A 472 10.03 30.63 17.42
C GLY A 472 9.49 30.31 18.82
N ASP A 473 8.31 29.66 18.92
CA ASP A 473 7.85 29.09 20.19
C ASP A 473 8.67 27.83 20.52
N SER A 474 8.59 27.41 21.78
CA SER A 474 9.23 26.19 22.25
C SER A 474 8.17 25.15 22.62
N CYS A 475 8.33 23.91 22.16
CA CYS A 475 7.48 22.78 22.50
C CYS A 475 8.23 21.77 23.36
N THR A 476 7.49 21.04 24.18
CA THR A 476 8.03 19.99 25.04
C THR A 476 7.39 18.65 24.70
N LEU A 477 8.19 17.66 24.34
CA LEU A 477 7.80 16.25 24.31
C LEU A 477 7.97 15.69 25.73
N SER A 478 6.86 15.31 26.35
CA SER A 478 6.83 14.69 27.68
C SER A 478 6.49 13.20 27.52
N ALA A 479 7.43 12.33 27.86
CA ALA A 479 7.28 10.87 27.72
C ALA A 479 7.98 10.19 28.90
N ASP A 480 7.31 9.26 29.59
CA ASP A 480 7.82 8.47 30.71
C ASP A 480 8.56 9.31 31.79
N GLY A 481 7.98 10.48 32.10
CA GLY A 481 8.57 11.41 33.09
C GLY A 481 9.84 12.12 32.62
N THR A 482 10.19 12.01 31.34
CA THR A 482 11.30 12.74 30.69
C THR A 482 10.73 13.80 29.76
N ASP A 483 11.22 15.02 29.90
CA ASP A 483 10.86 16.15 29.07
C ASP A 483 12.01 16.50 28.12
N THR A 484 11.69 16.59 26.82
CA THR A 484 12.62 17.04 25.79
C THR A 484 12.03 18.26 25.12
N THR A 485 12.76 19.37 25.09
CA THR A 485 12.30 20.64 24.54
C THR A 485 12.98 20.92 23.20
N ALA A 486 12.21 21.45 22.25
CA ALA A 486 12.69 21.86 20.92
C ALA A 486 11.93 23.11 20.43
N ASP A 487 12.58 23.88 19.55
CA ASP A 487 12.02 25.10 19.00
C ASP A 487 11.20 24.82 17.73
N VAL A 488 10.09 25.54 17.59
CA VAL A 488 9.22 25.50 16.43
C VAL A 488 9.86 26.29 15.29
N GLN A 489 9.84 25.71 14.08
CA GLN A 489 10.48 26.29 12.89
C GLN A 489 9.59 26.15 11.66
N THR A 490 9.86 26.97 10.64
CA THR A 490 9.29 26.90 9.29
C THR A 490 10.39 26.87 8.24
N GLY A 491 10.05 26.58 7.00
CA GLY A 491 10.99 26.56 5.89
C GLY A 491 11.67 25.21 5.67
N THR A 492 12.88 25.21 5.15
CA THR A 492 13.60 23.97 4.86
C THR A 492 14.21 23.39 6.12
N VAL A 493 13.74 22.21 6.51
CA VAL A 493 14.28 21.43 7.62
C VAL A 493 15.04 20.25 7.01
N SER A 494 16.36 20.34 6.95
CA SER A 494 17.18 19.23 6.49
C SER A 494 17.70 18.43 7.68
N SER A 495 17.27 17.20 7.79
CA SER A 495 17.74 16.23 8.78
C SER A 495 18.73 15.27 8.16
N GLY A 496 19.85 15.77 7.65
CA GLY A 496 20.87 14.92 7.04
C GLY A 496 22.05 15.72 6.53
N MET A 497 23.19 15.10 6.29
CA MET A 497 24.46 15.68 5.88
C MET A 497 24.36 16.70 4.74
N GLY A 498 24.13 17.95 5.10
CA GLY A 498 24.09 19.06 4.17
C GLY A 498 24.67 20.32 4.79
N GLY A 499 25.79 20.20 5.50
CA GLY A 499 26.62 21.34 5.85
C GLY A 499 27.22 21.95 4.60
N GLY A 500 26.47 22.76 3.86
CA GLY A 500 26.97 23.56 2.78
C GLY A 500 28.01 24.51 3.31
N MET A 501 29.31 24.24 3.09
CA MET A 501 30.33 25.27 3.14
C MET A 501 30.00 26.28 2.05
N GLY A 502 29.40 27.39 2.43
CA GLY A 502 29.29 28.58 1.60
C GLY A 502 30.67 29.02 1.16
N PHE A 503 31.02 28.74 -0.08
CA PHE A 503 32.14 29.43 -0.74
C PHE A 503 31.62 30.78 -1.26
N PRO A 504 32.28 31.90 -0.91
CA PRO A 504 31.91 33.18 -1.49
C PRO A 504 32.28 33.19 -2.98
N GLY A 505 31.33 33.59 -3.78
CA GLY A 505 31.36 33.98 -5.17
C GLY A 505 32.66 33.81 -5.98
N GLY A 506 32.64 32.86 -6.90
CA GLY A 506 33.57 32.76 -8.04
C GLY A 506 32.80 32.31 -9.26
N SER A 507 32.77 33.15 -10.29
CA SER A 507 32.15 32.91 -11.60
C SER A 507 32.61 31.62 -12.21
N ARG A 508 31.66 30.75 -12.63
CA ARG A 508 31.95 29.55 -13.41
C ARG A 508 32.25 29.94 -14.86
N PRO A 509 33.29 29.39 -15.48
CA PRO A 509 33.36 29.32 -16.92
C PRO A 509 32.60 28.10 -17.43
N ASP A 510 31.81 28.32 -18.49
CA ASP A 510 31.23 27.27 -19.30
C ASP A 510 32.30 26.36 -19.88
N ASN A 511 32.18 25.04 -19.70
CA ASN A 511 32.36 24.03 -20.75
C ASN A 511 32.47 22.60 -20.16
N GLY A 512 31.71 21.70 -20.77
CA GLY A 512 32.17 20.33 -21.06
C GLY A 512 31.69 19.22 -20.14
N ASN A 513 30.64 18.56 -20.59
CA ASN A 513 30.48 17.11 -20.63
C ASN A 513 31.01 16.30 -19.43
N PHE A 514 30.16 15.96 -18.49
CA PHE A 514 30.44 14.87 -17.56
C PHE A 514 29.42 13.75 -17.72
N GLY A 515 29.98 12.59 -18.02
CA GLY A 515 29.26 11.36 -18.19
C GLY A 515 28.66 10.81 -16.89
N ASN A 516 27.69 9.94 -17.08
CA ASN A 516 27.01 9.07 -16.15
C ASN A 516 27.87 8.64 -14.95
N PHE A 517 27.40 8.92 -13.75
CA PHE A 517 27.71 8.13 -12.58
C PHE A 517 26.47 7.28 -12.22
N PRO A 518 26.61 5.98 -12.02
CA PRO A 518 25.56 5.14 -11.52
C PRO A 518 25.60 5.21 -9.98
N GLY A 519 24.53 5.66 -9.38
CA GLY A 519 24.48 5.66 -7.93
C GLY A 519 23.24 5.27 -7.34
N GLY A 520 22.61 4.69 -6.84
CA GLY A 520 21.50 4.35 -6.00
C GLY A 520 21.53 2.84 -5.72
N MET A 521 21.93 2.44 -4.52
CA MET A 521 21.63 1.09 -4.05
C MET A 521 20.24 1.10 -3.45
N GLY A 522 19.21 1.02 -4.30
CA GLY A 522 17.90 0.55 -3.89
C GLY A 522 17.99 -0.96 -3.72
N GLY A 523 17.47 -1.51 -2.65
CA GLY A 523 17.40 -2.94 -2.42
C GLY A 523 16.68 -3.60 -3.59
N GLN A 524 17.37 -4.47 -4.31
CA GLN A 524 16.78 -5.24 -5.38
C GLN A 524 15.82 -6.27 -4.78
N ARG A 525 14.54 -6.10 -5.06
CA ARG A 525 13.55 -7.19 -4.96
C ARG A 525 14.06 -8.40 -5.78
N PRO A 526 13.85 -9.64 -5.35
CA PRO A 526 14.09 -10.76 -6.23
C PRO A 526 13.18 -10.63 -7.45
N ASN A 527 13.77 -10.48 -8.64
CA ASN A 527 13.05 -10.47 -9.92
C ASN A 527 12.10 -11.67 -9.98
N ARG A 528 10.82 -11.42 -9.87
CA ARG A 528 9.79 -12.27 -10.45
C ARG A 528 9.64 -11.77 -11.88
N ASP A 529 10.17 -12.51 -12.84
CA ASP A 529 10.00 -12.26 -14.26
C ASP A 529 8.50 -12.23 -14.60
N PHE A 530 7.96 -11.03 -14.75
CA PHE A 530 6.65 -10.81 -15.30
C PHE A 530 6.83 -10.59 -16.81
N ASP A 531 6.48 -11.57 -17.64
CA ASP A 531 6.38 -11.42 -19.09
C ASP A 531 4.98 -10.90 -19.46
N PRO A 532 4.81 -9.62 -19.84
CA PRO A 532 3.50 -9.07 -20.17
C PRO A 532 2.94 -9.51 -21.52
N ASN A 533 3.70 -10.31 -22.32
CA ASN A 533 3.26 -10.73 -23.63
C ASN A 533 3.51 -12.23 -23.86
N GLY A 534 2.62 -13.08 -23.38
CA GLY A 534 2.53 -14.48 -23.75
C GLY A 534 2.24 -14.66 -25.26
N ASN A 535 3.23 -14.46 -26.11
CA ASN A 535 3.14 -14.81 -27.51
C ASN A 535 4.22 -15.85 -27.82
N GLY A 536 3.84 -17.13 -27.70
CA GLY A 536 4.66 -18.28 -28.07
C GLY A 536 4.95 -18.29 -29.55
N GLY A 537 6.07 -17.69 -29.94
CA GLY A 537 6.64 -17.82 -31.28
C GLY A 537 7.19 -19.21 -31.51
N LYS A 538 6.47 -20.03 -32.27
CA LYS A 538 7.03 -21.27 -32.84
C LYS A 538 8.24 -20.95 -33.71
N SER A 539 9.41 -21.41 -33.29
CA SER A 539 10.59 -21.47 -34.11
C SER A 539 10.35 -22.50 -35.23
N THR A 540 10.24 -22.03 -36.49
CA THR A 540 10.36 -22.87 -37.65
C THR A 540 11.85 -23.05 -37.98
N GLU A 541 12.37 -24.24 -37.77
CA GLU A 541 13.63 -24.69 -38.38
C GLU A 541 13.49 -24.67 -39.91
N SER A 542 14.32 -23.88 -40.57
CA SER A 542 14.56 -24.00 -42.00
C SER A 542 15.74 -24.94 -42.22
N ALA A 543 15.43 -26.14 -42.67
CA ALA A 543 16.41 -27.04 -43.22
C ALA A 543 16.93 -26.49 -44.57
N GLN A 544 18.20 -26.20 -44.66
CA GLN A 544 18.89 -26.10 -45.95
C GLN A 544 19.45 -27.47 -46.31
N SER A 545 18.97 -28.03 -47.43
CA SER A 545 19.64 -29.07 -48.17
C SER A 545 20.16 -28.50 -49.47
N LYS A 546 21.46 -28.65 -49.63
CA LYS A 546 22.28 -28.46 -50.83
C LYS A 546 22.25 -27.11 -51.49
#